data_d6fef436de47816aa95347ca0ffe4927
#
_entry.id   d6fef436de47816aa95347ca0ffe4927
#
_cell.length_a   1.000
_cell.length_b   1.000
_cell.length_c   1.000
_cell.angle_alpha   90.00
_cell.angle_beta   90.00
_cell.angle_gamma   90.00
#
_symmetry.space_group_name_H-M   'P 1'
#
loop_
_entity.id
_entity.type
_entity.pdbx_description
1 polymer ?
#
loop_
_entity_poly.entity_id
_entity_poly.type
_entity_poly.pdbx_seq_one_letter_code
_entity_poly.pdbx_strand_id
1 'polypeptide(L)'
;MKKLSLLGLTALIGACQSIQPAAKTSLDGEVFYLQRIALPPDATLSVSLQDVSLADAPAAVLDEQKGQIKGQVPLPFHLSYDPAQVKPGHRYSVSARIEVDGKLLFITTEKHAVQLDGSDPQPLKIRVNAVR
;
A
#
# COMPACT_ATOMS: atom_id res chain seq x y z
N MET A 1 -34.11 -55.11 -31.72
CA MET A 1 -33.92 -54.73 -31.19
C MET A 1 -33.34 -53.90 -30.68
N LYS A 2 -32.92 -53.42 -30.32
CA LYS A 2 -32.46 -52.70 -29.70
C LYS A 2 -31.91 -51.69 -29.59
N LYS A 3 -31.66 -51.06 -29.32
CA LYS A 3 -31.29 -50.03 -29.14
C LYS A 3 -30.63 -49.40 -28.43
N LEU A 4 -29.99 -48.89 -28.21
CA LEU A 4 -29.36 -48.31 -27.52
C LEU A 4 -29.19 -47.09 -27.43
N SER A 5 -29.04 -46.43 -26.86
CA SER A 5 -29.02 -45.24 -26.74
C SER A 5 -28.03 -44.75 -26.14
N LEU A 6 -27.41 -44.20 -26.29
CA LEU A 6 -26.47 -43.74 -25.74
C LEU A 6 -26.49 -42.48 -25.36
N LEU A 7 -26.18 -41.96 -24.68
CA LEU A 7 -26.26 -40.84 -24.26
C LEU A 7 -25.22 -40.18 -24.09
N GLY A 8 -24.89 -39.46 -24.41
CA GLY A 8 -23.86 -38.69 -24.31
C GLY A 8 -23.81 -37.75 -23.30
N LEU A 9 -23.07 -37.84 -22.60
CA LEU A 9 -23.02 -37.04 -21.67
C LEU A 9 -22.24 -35.93 -21.84
N THR A 10 -22.34 -35.09 -21.84
CA THR A 10 -21.70 -33.96 -22.01
C THR A 10 -21.31 -33.32 -20.85
N ALA A 11 -20.28 -33.48 -20.49
CA ALA A 11 -19.81 -32.85 -19.40
C ALA A 11 -19.43 -31.49 -19.64
N LEU A 12 -19.96 -30.76 -19.17
CA LEU A 12 -19.73 -29.53 -19.36
C LEU A 12 -19.01 -28.94 -18.36
N ILE A 13 -18.02 -28.68 -18.41
CA ILE A 13 -17.30 -28.10 -17.54
C ILE A 13 -17.39 -26.73 -17.51
N GLY A 14 -17.90 -26.24 -16.68
CA GLY A 14 -18.03 -24.92 -16.52
C GLY A 14 -16.71 -24.39 -16.23
N ALA A 15 -16.19 -23.79 -17.06
CA ALA A 15 -15.00 -23.22 -16.85
C ALA A 15 -15.14 -22.24 -15.80
N CYS A 16 -14.57 -22.48 -14.78
CA CYS A 16 -14.62 -21.60 -13.83
C CYS A 16 -13.79 -20.50 -14.13
N GLN A 17 -14.26 -19.58 -14.58
CA GLN A 17 -13.64 -18.47 -14.74
C GLN A 17 -13.56 -17.81 -13.52
N SER A 18 -12.69 -18.03 -12.70
CA SER A 18 -12.55 -17.29 -11.56
C SER A 18 -12.12 -15.94 -11.99
N ILE A 19 -12.90 -15.05 -11.76
CA ILE A 19 -12.55 -13.75 -11.98
C ILE A 19 -11.64 -13.41 -10.90
N GLN A 20 -10.45 -13.49 -11.11
CA GLN A 20 -9.53 -13.06 -10.14
C GLN A 20 -9.48 -11.57 -10.15
N PRO A 21 -9.58 -10.93 -9.02
CA PRO A 21 -9.35 -9.51 -8.98
C PRO A 21 -7.97 -9.24 -9.53
N ALA A 22 -7.80 -8.14 -10.20
CA ALA A 22 -6.52 -7.78 -10.74
C ALA A 22 -5.48 -7.91 -9.65
N ALA A 23 -4.40 -8.58 -9.94
CA ALA A 23 -3.37 -8.78 -8.96
C ALA A 23 -2.80 -7.45 -8.53
N LYS A 24 -2.78 -7.21 -7.25
CA LYS A 24 -2.20 -5.99 -6.73
C LYS A 24 -0.70 -6.10 -6.70
N THR A 25 -0.05 -4.98 -6.85
CA THR A 25 1.40 -4.90 -6.81
C THR A 25 1.83 -4.38 -5.44
N SER A 26 2.82 -5.01 -4.86
CA SER A 26 3.33 -4.64 -3.55
C SER A 26 4.25 -3.45 -3.61
N LEU A 27 4.19 -2.62 -2.59
CA LEU A 27 5.10 -1.50 -2.44
C LEU A 27 5.54 -1.52 -0.98
N ASP A 28 6.68 -2.13 -0.73
CA ASP A 28 7.18 -2.33 0.61
C ASP A 28 8.25 -1.33 0.96
N GLY A 29 8.38 -1.03 2.22
CA GLY A 29 9.42 -0.12 2.66
C GLY A 29 9.56 -0.09 4.16
N GLU A 30 10.26 0.91 4.63
CA GLU A 30 10.45 1.12 6.05
C GLU A 30 10.47 2.60 6.35
N VAL A 31 10.01 2.94 7.53
CA VAL A 31 9.96 4.31 8.01
C VAL A 31 11.06 4.48 9.05
N PHE A 32 11.80 5.54 8.97
CA PHE A 32 12.88 5.81 9.89
C PHE A 32 13.00 7.30 10.22
N TYR A 33 13.71 7.59 11.29
CA TYR A 33 14.07 8.96 11.65
C TYR A 33 15.52 8.94 12.14
N LEU A 34 16.13 10.10 12.17
CA LEU A 34 17.53 10.20 12.54
C LEU A 34 17.77 10.55 14.01
N GLN A 35 16.73 10.98 14.70
CA GLN A 35 16.85 11.28 16.12
C GLN A 35 17.12 10.01 16.91
N ARG A 36 17.93 10.12 17.95
CA ARG A 36 18.23 8.95 18.77
C ARG A 36 17.29 8.89 19.96
N ILE A 37 16.04 8.66 19.69
CA ILE A 37 15.04 8.53 20.73
C ILE A 37 14.22 7.28 20.45
N ALA A 38 13.80 6.65 21.51
CA ALA A 38 12.96 5.47 21.41
C ALA A 38 11.50 5.87 21.24
N LEU A 39 10.75 5.04 20.53
CA LEU A 39 9.32 5.26 20.39
C LEU A 39 8.61 4.70 21.62
N PRO A 40 7.56 5.39 22.09
CA PRO A 40 6.73 4.85 23.15
C PRO A 40 6.04 3.56 22.72
N PRO A 41 5.74 2.67 23.64
CA PRO A 41 5.17 1.36 23.28
C PRO A 41 3.76 1.42 22.70
N ASP A 42 3.05 2.52 22.89
CA ASP A 42 1.70 2.67 22.35
C ASP A 42 1.66 3.55 21.12
N ALA A 43 2.79 3.74 20.47
CA ALA A 43 2.84 4.53 19.24
C ALA A 43 2.14 3.82 18.08
N THR A 44 1.55 4.61 17.20
CA THR A 44 0.86 4.12 16.00
C THR A 44 1.56 4.67 14.77
N LEU A 45 1.79 3.81 13.80
CA LEU A 45 2.34 4.20 12.51
C LEU A 45 1.23 4.22 11.47
N SER A 46 1.17 5.28 10.68
CA SER A 46 0.28 5.35 9.52
C SER A 46 1.14 5.65 8.30
N VAL A 47 1.00 4.84 7.26
CA VAL A 47 1.71 5.03 6.00
C VAL A 47 0.66 5.03 4.90
N SER A 48 0.68 6.01 4.03
CA SER A 48 -0.31 6.09 2.96
C SER A 48 0.33 6.33 1.61
N LEU A 49 -0.23 5.71 0.59
CA LEU A 49 0.11 5.93 -0.80
C LEU A 49 -0.98 6.81 -1.38
N GLN A 50 -0.61 7.94 -1.95
CA GLN A 50 -1.55 8.95 -2.35
C GLN A 50 -1.30 9.45 -3.77
N ASP A 51 -2.38 9.81 -4.45
CA ASP A 51 -2.31 10.53 -5.71
C ASP A 51 -2.35 12.02 -5.31
N VAL A 52 -1.28 12.73 -5.59
CA VAL A 52 -1.11 14.12 -5.21
C VAL A 52 -1.14 15.05 -6.43
N SER A 53 -1.80 14.63 -7.48
CA SER A 53 -1.80 15.36 -8.74
C SER A 53 -2.55 16.68 -8.67
N LEU A 54 -3.58 16.79 -7.84
CA LEU A 54 -4.36 17.99 -7.75
C LEU A 54 -3.89 18.85 -6.58
N ALA A 55 -3.36 20.01 -6.90
CA ALA A 55 -2.77 20.88 -5.87
C ALA A 55 -3.81 21.46 -4.92
N ASP A 56 -5.02 21.72 -5.42
CA ASP A 56 -6.03 22.39 -4.62
C ASP A 56 -7.08 21.45 -4.04
N ALA A 57 -6.82 20.17 -4.04
CA ALA A 57 -7.77 19.18 -3.53
C ALA A 57 -7.04 18.23 -2.58
N PRO A 58 -7.75 17.61 -1.66
CA PRO A 58 -7.14 16.58 -0.82
C PRO A 58 -6.59 15.46 -1.68
N ALA A 59 -5.48 14.89 -1.27
CA ALA A 59 -4.89 13.77 -1.99
C ALA A 59 -5.83 12.58 -1.92
N ALA A 60 -5.92 11.84 -3.02
CA ALA A 60 -6.70 10.60 -3.03
C ALA A 60 -5.81 9.48 -2.52
N VAL A 61 -6.30 8.71 -1.57
CA VAL A 61 -5.53 7.61 -0.98
C VAL A 61 -5.75 6.34 -1.78
N LEU A 62 -4.68 5.74 -2.25
CA LEU A 62 -4.75 4.47 -2.95
C LEU A 62 -4.66 3.31 -1.97
N ASP A 63 -3.84 3.45 -0.95
CA ASP A 63 -3.70 2.43 0.08
C ASP A 63 -3.16 3.06 1.35
N GLU A 64 -3.50 2.49 2.48
CA GLU A 64 -3.03 2.97 3.77
C GLU A 64 -2.81 1.80 4.71
N GLN A 65 -1.69 1.82 5.42
CA GLN A 65 -1.44 0.88 6.49
C GLN A 65 -1.40 1.66 7.79
N LYS A 66 -2.17 1.24 8.78
CA LYS A 66 -2.19 1.90 10.07
C LYS A 66 -2.23 0.83 11.15
N GLY A 67 -1.40 0.98 12.14
CA GLY A 67 -1.37 0.02 13.25
C GLY A 67 -0.38 0.37 14.32
N GLN A 68 -0.52 -0.31 15.43
CA GLN A 68 0.37 -0.13 16.56
C GLN A 68 1.79 -0.58 16.19
N ILE A 69 2.76 0.22 16.59
CA ILE A 69 4.15 -0.07 16.29
C ILE A 69 4.64 -1.17 17.19
N LYS A 70 5.39 -2.11 16.61
CA LYS A 70 6.03 -3.15 17.35
C LYS A 70 7.53 -2.98 17.17
N GLY A 71 8.18 -2.50 18.17
CA GLY A 71 9.62 -2.30 18.13
C GLY A 71 10.02 -0.87 17.82
N GLN A 72 11.18 -0.72 17.27
CA GLN A 72 11.79 0.57 17.02
C GLN A 72 12.13 0.72 15.53
N VAL A 73 12.56 1.91 15.11
CA VAL A 73 12.94 2.14 13.73
C VAL A 73 14.16 1.28 13.35
N PRO A 74 14.23 0.83 12.11
CA PRO A 74 13.32 1.12 11.02
C PRO A 74 12.04 0.30 11.14
N LEU A 75 10.91 0.92 10.82
CA LEU A 75 9.61 0.27 10.95
C LEU A 75 9.13 -0.20 9.58
N PRO A 76 9.01 -1.50 9.37
CA PRO A 76 8.60 -1.99 8.06
C PRO A 76 7.13 -1.68 7.78
N PHE A 77 6.82 -1.45 6.52
CA PHE A 77 5.44 -1.30 6.09
C PHE A 77 5.21 -2.02 4.78
N HIS A 78 3.97 -2.34 4.51
CA HIS A 78 3.56 -2.99 3.30
C HIS A 78 2.35 -2.27 2.74
N LEU A 79 2.46 -1.79 1.53
CA LEU A 79 1.34 -1.21 0.80
C LEU A 79 1.13 -2.01 -0.48
N SER A 80 -0.04 -1.93 -1.03
CA SER A 80 -0.31 -2.55 -2.31
C SER A 80 -1.19 -1.63 -3.14
N TYR A 81 -1.11 -1.72 -4.44
CA TYR A 81 -1.91 -0.91 -5.32
C TYR A 81 -2.32 -1.73 -6.55
N ASP A 82 -3.43 -1.33 -7.14
CA ASP A 82 -3.90 -1.92 -8.38
C ASP A 82 -3.28 -1.13 -9.53
N PRO A 83 -2.44 -1.75 -10.36
CA PRO A 83 -1.82 -1.03 -11.48
C PRO A 83 -2.84 -0.37 -12.40
N ALA A 84 -4.05 -0.89 -12.48
CA ALA A 84 -5.09 -0.30 -13.30
C ALA A 84 -5.56 1.05 -12.76
N GLN A 85 -5.30 1.35 -11.50
CA GLN A 85 -5.67 2.63 -10.91
C GLN A 85 -4.61 3.69 -11.08
N VAL A 86 -3.44 3.31 -11.59
CA VAL A 86 -2.35 4.24 -11.81
C VAL A 86 -2.59 4.93 -13.16
N LYS A 87 -2.75 6.24 -13.14
CA LYS A 87 -3.10 7.00 -14.34
C LYS A 87 -1.91 7.73 -14.92
N PRO A 88 -1.76 7.73 -16.23
CA PRO A 88 -0.65 8.46 -16.86
C PRO A 88 -0.72 9.94 -16.50
N GLY A 89 0.42 10.51 -16.23
CA GLY A 89 0.50 11.94 -15.89
C GLY A 89 0.14 12.29 -14.47
N HIS A 90 -0.34 11.34 -13.69
CA HIS A 90 -0.61 11.59 -12.27
C HIS A 90 0.65 11.43 -11.45
N ARG A 91 0.68 12.08 -10.31
CA ARG A 91 1.82 12.02 -9.41
C ARG A 91 1.41 11.32 -8.14
N TYR A 92 2.27 10.42 -7.68
CA TYR A 92 1.99 9.63 -6.50
C TYR A 92 3.10 9.81 -5.46
N SER A 93 2.75 9.75 -4.20
CA SER A 93 3.74 9.83 -3.14
C SER A 93 3.34 8.98 -1.95
N VAL A 94 4.34 8.65 -1.13
CA VAL A 94 4.13 7.92 0.11
C VAL A 94 4.40 8.89 1.26
N SER A 95 3.52 8.91 2.23
CA SER A 95 3.72 9.71 3.43
C SER A 95 3.52 8.83 4.65
N ALA A 96 4.12 9.22 5.76
CA ALA A 96 4.04 8.47 6.99
C ALA A 96 3.95 9.41 8.18
N ARG A 97 3.34 8.91 9.25
CA ARG A 97 3.23 9.65 10.49
C ARG A 97 3.26 8.69 11.66
N ILE A 98 3.78 9.15 12.77
CA ILE A 98 3.81 8.40 14.01
C ILE A 98 3.09 9.22 15.07
N GLU A 99 2.12 8.61 15.72
CA GLU A 99 1.29 9.27 16.70
C GLU A 99 1.25 8.46 17.99
N VAL A 100 1.02 9.14 19.11
CA VAL A 100 0.79 8.50 20.40
C VAL A 100 -0.40 9.20 21.03
N ASP A 101 -1.45 8.45 21.35
CA ASP A 101 -2.66 8.98 21.97
C ASP A 101 -3.23 10.17 21.19
N GLY A 102 -3.23 10.06 19.87
CA GLY A 102 -3.74 11.11 18.99
C GLY A 102 -2.79 12.29 18.82
N LYS A 103 -1.63 12.27 19.45
CA LYS A 103 -0.68 13.35 19.33
C LYS A 103 0.38 13.00 18.31
N LEU A 104 0.59 13.86 17.34
CA LEU A 104 1.57 13.62 16.29
C LEU A 104 2.99 13.82 16.81
N LEU A 105 3.84 12.84 16.65
CA LEU A 105 5.23 12.90 17.08
C LEU A 105 6.19 13.07 15.91
N PHE A 106 5.94 12.36 14.81
CA PHE A 106 6.80 12.41 13.61
C PHE A 106 5.94 12.42 12.37
N ILE A 107 6.40 13.09 11.34
CA ILE A 107 5.68 13.14 10.06
C ILE A 107 6.68 13.33 8.93
N THR A 108 6.35 12.84 7.74
CA THR A 108 7.14 13.13 6.55
C THR A 108 7.01 14.61 6.23
N THR A 109 8.13 15.26 6.03
CA THR A 109 8.16 16.68 5.67
C THR A 109 8.62 16.88 4.24
N GLU A 110 9.18 15.83 3.63
CA GLU A 110 9.59 15.88 2.24
C GLU A 110 8.74 14.92 1.43
N LYS A 111 8.41 15.32 0.21
CA LYS A 111 7.62 14.46 -0.64
C LYS A 111 8.45 13.27 -1.08
N HIS A 112 7.93 12.10 -0.90
CA HIS A 112 8.60 10.89 -1.35
C HIS A 112 7.83 10.35 -2.56
N ALA A 113 8.22 10.80 -3.74
CA ALA A 113 7.55 10.43 -4.98
C ALA A 113 7.80 8.98 -5.35
N VAL A 114 6.80 8.32 -5.86
CA VAL A 114 6.91 6.96 -6.38
C VAL A 114 6.31 6.92 -7.78
N GLN A 115 6.81 6.01 -8.61
CA GLN A 115 6.39 5.90 -10.00
C GLN A 115 5.25 4.91 -10.18
N LEU A 116 5.19 3.89 -9.38
CA LEU A 116 4.18 2.82 -9.43
C LEU A 116 4.18 2.09 -10.77
N ASP A 117 5.36 1.95 -11.37
CA ASP A 117 5.53 1.25 -12.64
C ASP A 117 6.49 0.08 -12.51
N GLY A 118 6.80 -0.30 -11.30
CA GLY A 118 7.74 -1.38 -11.04
C GLY A 118 9.19 -0.95 -10.95
N SER A 119 9.48 0.33 -11.21
CA SER A 119 10.85 0.83 -11.14
C SER A 119 11.25 1.40 -9.80
N ASP A 120 10.30 1.54 -8.88
CA ASP A 120 10.62 2.10 -7.57
C ASP A 120 11.56 1.18 -6.80
N PRO A 121 12.61 1.72 -6.21
CA PRO A 121 13.50 0.87 -5.42
C PRO A 121 12.79 0.38 -4.18
N GLN A 122 12.95 -0.88 -3.87
CA GLN A 122 12.36 -1.46 -2.67
C GLN A 122 13.45 -2.16 -1.87
N PRO A 123 13.40 -2.02 -0.56
CA PRO A 123 12.36 -1.34 0.21
C PRO A 123 12.50 0.19 0.10
N LEU A 124 11.38 0.86 0.08
CA LEU A 124 11.38 2.32 0.13
C LEU A 124 11.90 2.78 1.48
N LYS A 125 12.62 3.89 1.49
CA LYS A 125 13.13 4.44 2.74
C LYS A 125 12.43 5.76 3.00
N ILE A 126 11.48 5.75 3.88
CA ILE A 126 10.64 6.91 4.16
C ILE A 126 11.10 7.58 5.45
N ARG A 127 11.65 8.76 5.32
CA ARG A 127 12.13 9.49 6.49
C ARG A 127 11.01 10.34 7.08
N VAL A 128 10.88 10.30 8.38
CA VAL A 128 9.98 11.17 9.11
C VAL A 128 10.81 12.07 10.02
N ASN A 129 10.28 13.23 10.34
CA ASN A 129 10.94 14.20 11.19
C ASN A 129 10.07 14.54 12.38
N ALA A 130 10.72 14.86 13.48
CA ALA A 130 9.99 15.18 14.70
C ALA A 130 9.19 16.46 14.54
N VAL A 131 8.01 16.46 15.13
CA VAL A 131 7.13 17.61 15.12
C VAL A 131 7.46 18.43 16.37
N ARG A 132 7.55 19.71 16.22
CA ARG A 132 7.82 20.60 17.34
C ARG A 132 6.56 21.10 18.02
#